data_652813824d3da55d33005430148d6786
#
_entry.id   652813824d3da55d33005430148d6786
#
_cell.length_a   1.000
_cell.length_b   1.000
_cell.length_c   1.000
_cell.angle_alpha   90.00
_cell.angle_beta   90.00
_cell.angle_gamma   90.00
#
_symmetry.space_group_name_H-M   'P 1'
#
loop_
_entity.id
_entity.type
_entity.pdbx_description
1 polymer ?
#
loop_
_entity_poly.entity_id
_entity_poly.type
_entity_poly.pdbx_seq_one_letter_code
_entity_poly.pdbx_strand_id
1 'polypeptide(L)'
;MTNHISELQKLLPNFPTDILEQWFLPYVESDGMPWDKEGNAIGRWKYLLQNKPLHYWKNILWDQIEAYIPIDEYCDEWKSVLLNMVEGAVLGKTNVYSISINNLKERFDSVLEYLEAKKVFPKPPILLLEKDKGITVLDGNHRISAFLYSLSQNYRDKKDGKIDTLPMLKQRYWIGINRENK
;
A
#
# COMPACT_ATOMS: atom_id res chain seq x y z
N MET A 1 15.47 3.07 22.25
CA MET A 1 14.62 3.19 21.04
C MET A 1 14.95 4.51 20.40
N THR A 2 15.51 4.42 19.24
CA THR A 2 16.14 5.52 18.50
C THR A 2 15.14 6.59 18.09
N ASN A 3 15.60 7.81 18.10
CA ASN A 3 14.92 9.08 17.86
C ASN A 3 14.34 9.24 16.42
N HIS A 4 14.31 8.16 15.62
CA HIS A 4 13.96 8.22 14.19
C HIS A 4 12.55 8.72 13.93
N ILE A 5 11.54 8.31 14.71
CA ILE A 5 10.18 8.84 14.55
C ILE A 5 10.15 10.34 14.82
N SER A 6 10.83 10.80 15.87
CA SER A 6 10.90 12.23 16.16
C SER A 6 11.64 13.03 15.09
N GLU A 7 12.66 12.44 14.46
CA GLU A 7 13.37 13.07 13.33
C GLU A 7 12.50 13.09 12.07
N LEU A 8 11.83 12.00 11.75
CA LEU A 8 10.87 11.94 10.65
C LEU A 8 9.71 12.93 10.85
N GLN A 9 9.18 13.03 12.06
CA GLN A 9 8.09 13.96 12.39
C GLN A 9 8.51 15.43 12.21
N LYS A 10 9.78 15.78 12.51
CA LYS A 10 10.32 17.12 12.22
C LYS A 10 10.44 17.40 10.73
N LEU A 11 10.82 16.40 9.93
CA LEU A 11 10.92 16.52 8.48
C LEU A 11 9.55 16.55 7.80
N LEU A 12 8.60 15.76 8.30
CA LEU A 12 7.27 15.55 7.77
C LEU A 12 6.20 15.84 8.81
N PRO A 13 6.02 17.10 9.24
CA PRO A 13 5.07 17.45 10.30
C PRO A 13 3.60 17.22 9.91
N ASN A 14 3.33 17.07 8.62
CA ASN A 14 2.02 16.78 8.05
C ASN A 14 1.68 15.27 8.02
N PHE A 15 2.64 14.39 8.35
CA PHE A 15 2.40 12.95 8.33
C PHE A 15 1.83 12.47 9.66
N PRO A 16 0.74 11.67 9.65
CA PRO A 16 0.31 10.91 10.81
C PRO A 16 1.41 9.98 11.31
N THR A 17 1.54 9.85 12.62
CA THR A 17 2.55 8.98 13.25
C THR A 17 2.43 7.53 12.76
N ASP A 18 1.20 7.03 12.61
CA ASP A 18 0.92 5.68 12.11
C ASP A 18 1.55 5.41 10.74
N ILE A 19 1.53 6.41 9.84
CA ILE A 19 2.16 6.30 8.51
C ILE A 19 3.68 6.24 8.65
N LEU A 20 4.26 7.09 9.52
CA LEU A 20 5.71 7.09 9.76
C LEU A 20 6.18 5.76 10.36
N GLU A 21 5.44 5.23 11.32
CA GLU A 21 5.75 3.95 11.97
C GLU A 21 5.56 2.76 11.02
N GLN A 22 4.51 2.78 10.20
CA GLN A 22 4.17 1.66 9.34
C GLN A 22 5.05 1.61 8.08
N TRP A 23 5.30 2.75 7.46
CA TRP A 23 5.96 2.82 6.15
C TRP A 23 7.43 3.25 6.23
N PHE A 24 7.76 4.30 6.99
CA PHE A 24 9.12 4.83 7.03
C PHE A 24 10.03 4.07 8.01
N LEU A 25 9.59 3.86 9.23
CA LEU A 25 10.44 3.36 10.31
C LEU A 25 11.16 2.03 9.95
N PRO A 26 10.50 1.01 9.36
CA PRO A 26 11.17 -0.24 9.01
C PRO A 26 12.33 -0.06 8.03
N TYR A 27 12.25 0.94 7.15
CA TYR A 27 13.30 1.24 6.18
C TYR A 27 14.37 2.19 6.75
N VAL A 28 14.00 3.15 7.60
CA VAL A 28 14.97 4.03 8.25
C VAL A 28 15.91 3.24 9.13
N GLU A 29 15.43 2.21 9.80
CA GLU A 29 16.25 1.32 10.64
C GLU A 29 17.28 0.51 9.82
N SER A 30 16.97 0.19 8.55
CA SER A 30 17.85 -0.60 7.67
C SER A 30 18.68 0.26 6.71
N ASP A 31 18.10 1.31 6.15
CA ASP A 31 18.64 2.06 5.02
C ASP A 31 19.00 3.53 5.39
N GLY A 32 18.72 3.97 6.63
CA GLY A 32 18.94 5.34 7.10
C GLY A 32 17.87 6.32 6.63
N MET A 33 18.11 7.61 6.87
CA MET A 33 17.15 8.68 6.55
C MET A 33 16.90 8.82 5.05
N PRO A 34 15.66 9.21 4.64
CA PRO A 34 15.22 9.16 3.24
C PRO A 34 15.87 10.18 2.30
N TRP A 35 16.27 11.34 2.83
CA TRP A 35 16.72 12.48 2.01
C TRP A 35 18.10 12.96 2.43
N ASP A 36 18.83 13.49 1.44
CA ASP A 36 20.05 14.26 1.65
C ASP A 36 19.76 15.67 2.21
N LYS A 37 20.80 16.48 2.38
CA LYS A 37 20.69 17.84 2.91
C LYS A 37 19.93 18.79 1.97
N GLU A 38 19.95 18.49 0.68
CA GLU A 38 19.24 19.21 -0.38
C GLU A 38 17.77 18.78 -0.50
N GLY A 39 17.36 17.72 0.19
CA GLY A 39 16.01 17.17 0.17
C GLY A 39 15.75 16.20 -0.97
N ASN A 40 16.77 15.66 -1.63
CA ASN A 40 16.62 14.64 -2.66
C ASN A 40 16.59 13.26 -2.03
N ALA A 41 15.71 12.38 -2.53
CA ALA A 41 15.66 10.99 -2.10
C ALA A 41 16.96 10.26 -2.43
N ILE A 42 17.49 9.46 -1.48
CA ILE A 42 18.77 8.75 -1.61
C ILE A 42 18.59 7.23 -1.54
N GLY A 43 19.55 6.50 -2.08
CA GLY A 43 19.60 5.05 -2.01
C GLY A 43 18.30 4.38 -2.46
N ARG A 44 17.83 3.43 -1.66
CA ARG A 44 16.56 2.69 -1.88
C ARG A 44 15.33 3.60 -1.81
N TRP A 45 15.42 4.74 -1.09
CA TRP A 45 14.34 5.69 -0.98
C TRP A 45 13.94 6.34 -2.29
N LYS A 46 14.86 6.41 -3.28
CA LYS A 46 14.52 6.84 -4.64
C LYS A 46 13.36 6.03 -5.21
N TYR A 47 13.40 4.72 -5.00
CA TYR A 47 12.33 3.82 -5.44
C TYR A 47 11.08 3.98 -4.56
N LEU A 48 11.22 3.87 -3.24
CA LEU A 48 10.09 3.93 -2.31
C LEU A 48 9.32 5.25 -2.37
N LEU A 49 10.03 6.34 -2.62
CA LEU A 49 9.46 7.70 -2.72
C LEU A 49 9.26 8.14 -4.18
N GLN A 50 9.38 7.22 -5.16
CA GLN A 50 9.18 7.50 -6.59
C GLN A 50 10.05 8.68 -7.09
N ASN A 51 11.28 8.80 -6.61
CA ASN A 51 12.19 9.92 -6.85
C ASN A 51 11.65 11.31 -6.45
N LYS A 52 10.53 11.39 -5.73
CA LYS A 52 9.94 12.66 -5.30
C LYS A 52 10.77 13.25 -4.13
N PRO A 53 11.07 14.55 -4.19
CA PRO A 53 11.86 15.22 -3.16
C PRO A 53 11.04 15.50 -1.88
N LEU A 54 11.73 15.85 -0.80
CA LEU A 54 11.14 16.14 0.50
C LEU A 54 10.01 17.19 0.44
N HIS A 55 10.20 18.27 -0.35
CA HIS A 55 9.17 19.32 -0.45
C HIS A 55 7.85 18.80 -1.04
N TYR A 56 7.89 17.83 -1.97
CA TYR A 56 6.68 17.18 -2.48
C TYR A 56 5.91 16.51 -1.35
N TRP A 57 6.59 15.74 -0.48
CA TRP A 57 5.97 15.01 0.62
C TRP A 57 5.44 15.92 1.71
N LYS A 58 6.08 17.09 1.95
CA LYS A 58 5.56 18.12 2.84
C LYS A 58 4.23 18.72 2.40
N ASN A 59 3.90 18.61 1.13
CA ASN A 59 2.65 19.13 0.55
C ASN A 59 1.52 18.09 0.50
N ILE A 60 1.75 16.84 0.96
CA ILE A 60 0.70 15.82 1.02
C ILE A 60 -0.23 16.10 2.20
N LEU A 61 -1.53 16.08 1.91
CA LEU A 61 -2.59 16.00 2.92
C LEU A 61 -2.98 14.54 3.09
N TRP A 62 -2.98 14.08 4.33
CA TRP A 62 -3.36 12.72 4.67
C TRP A 62 -4.74 12.68 5.28
N ASP A 63 -5.55 11.72 4.84
CA ASP A 63 -6.83 11.39 5.44
C ASP A 63 -6.96 9.88 5.59
N GLN A 64 -7.78 9.45 6.56
CA GLN A 64 -8.14 8.05 6.72
C GLN A 64 -9.57 7.85 6.23
N ILE A 65 -9.73 7.07 5.18
CA ILE A 65 -11.03 6.79 4.57
C ILE A 65 -11.44 5.34 4.78
N GLU A 66 -12.75 5.11 4.80
CA GLU A 66 -13.35 3.78 4.72
C GLU A 66 -14.13 3.67 3.41
N ALA A 67 -13.59 2.87 2.48
CA ALA A 67 -14.12 2.77 1.14
C ALA A 67 -13.94 1.37 0.55
N TYR A 68 -14.70 1.06 -0.50
CA TYR A 68 -14.35 0.06 -1.48
C TYR A 68 -13.62 0.77 -2.64
N ILE A 69 -12.38 0.36 -2.89
CA ILE A 69 -11.58 0.90 -4.00
C ILE A 69 -11.45 -0.19 -5.05
N PRO A 70 -12.15 -0.07 -6.19
CA PRO A 70 -12.04 -1.04 -7.28
C PRO A 70 -10.67 -0.95 -7.95
N ILE A 71 -10.26 -2.04 -8.61
CA ILE A 71 -8.94 -2.13 -9.26
C ILE A 71 -8.73 -1.02 -10.32
N ASP A 72 -9.80 -0.55 -10.95
CA ASP A 72 -9.75 0.46 -12.01
C ASP A 72 -9.34 1.86 -11.51
N GLU A 73 -9.46 2.14 -10.21
CA GLU A 73 -9.02 3.40 -9.60
C GLU A 73 -7.50 3.49 -9.44
N TYR A 74 -6.81 2.35 -9.48
CA TYR A 74 -5.34 2.34 -9.40
C TYR A 74 -4.74 2.72 -10.75
N CYS A 75 -3.58 3.38 -10.75
CA CYS A 75 -2.85 3.65 -11.98
C CYS A 75 -2.41 2.34 -12.66
N ASP A 76 -2.19 2.37 -13.96
CA ASP A 76 -1.96 1.16 -14.77
C ASP A 76 -0.76 0.33 -14.30
N GLU A 77 0.30 1.00 -13.85
CA GLU A 77 1.46 0.34 -13.25
C GLU A 77 1.04 -0.48 -12.02
N TRP A 78 0.26 0.10 -11.12
CA TRP A 78 -0.16 -0.57 -9.90
C TRP A 78 -1.24 -1.62 -10.14
N LYS A 79 -2.15 -1.43 -11.10
CA LYS A 79 -3.04 -2.52 -11.55
C LYS A 79 -2.25 -3.77 -11.90
N SER A 80 -1.21 -3.59 -12.72
CA SER A 80 -0.35 -4.69 -13.15
C SER A 80 0.41 -5.31 -11.98
N VAL A 81 0.98 -4.50 -11.07
CA VAL A 81 1.69 -4.99 -9.87
C VAL A 81 0.76 -5.85 -9.01
N LEU A 82 -0.43 -5.33 -8.67
CA LEU A 82 -1.38 -6.01 -7.78
C LEU A 82 -1.87 -7.33 -8.38
N LEU A 83 -2.22 -7.35 -9.68
CA LEU A 83 -2.66 -8.57 -10.37
C LEU A 83 -1.56 -9.62 -10.47
N ASN A 84 -0.32 -9.21 -10.78
CA ASN A 84 0.81 -10.13 -10.81
C ASN A 84 1.17 -10.68 -9.41
N MET A 85 0.97 -9.91 -8.36
CA MET A 85 1.13 -10.41 -6.99
C MET A 85 0.07 -11.46 -6.65
N VAL A 86 -1.18 -11.28 -7.08
CA VAL A 86 -2.23 -12.31 -6.95
C VAL A 86 -1.81 -13.57 -7.71
N GLU A 87 -1.43 -13.44 -8.98
CA GLU A 87 -1.00 -14.57 -9.79
C GLU A 87 0.21 -15.29 -9.17
N GLY A 88 1.24 -14.53 -8.77
CA GLY A 88 2.43 -15.06 -8.13
C GLY A 88 2.12 -15.84 -6.86
N ALA A 89 1.27 -15.32 -5.99
CA ALA A 89 0.87 -15.97 -4.75
C ALA A 89 0.06 -17.25 -5.01
N VAL A 90 -0.90 -17.20 -5.93
CA VAL A 90 -1.76 -18.36 -6.29
C VAL A 90 -0.95 -19.47 -6.95
N LEU A 91 0.00 -19.13 -7.82
CA LEU A 91 0.85 -20.10 -8.53
C LEU A 91 2.12 -20.50 -7.75
N GLY A 92 2.33 -19.94 -6.56
CA GLY A 92 3.54 -20.20 -5.75
C GLY A 92 4.83 -19.66 -6.40
N LYS A 93 4.73 -18.64 -7.27
CA LYS A 93 5.90 -17.99 -7.86
C LYS A 93 6.61 -17.12 -6.82
N THR A 94 7.94 -17.15 -6.81
CA THR A 94 8.76 -16.31 -5.92
C THR A 94 9.20 -15.00 -6.57
N ASN A 95 9.12 -14.91 -7.91
CA ASN A 95 9.54 -13.74 -8.68
C ASN A 95 8.34 -13.06 -9.31
N VAL A 96 8.17 -11.79 -8.97
CA VAL A 96 7.18 -10.89 -9.56
C VAL A 96 7.95 -9.67 -10.08
N TYR A 97 7.84 -9.35 -11.37
CA TYR A 97 8.59 -8.26 -12.01
C TYR A 97 10.12 -8.33 -11.84
N SER A 98 10.72 -9.50 -11.98
CA SER A 98 12.16 -9.71 -11.77
C SER A 98 12.65 -9.40 -10.35
N ILE A 99 11.73 -9.14 -9.41
CA ILE A 99 12.04 -8.96 -8.00
C ILE A 99 11.69 -10.27 -7.28
N SER A 100 12.65 -10.83 -6.58
CA SER A 100 12.40 -11.93 -5.67
C SER A 100 11.67 -11.41 -4.44
N ILE A 101 10.42 -11.84 -4.25
CA ILE A 101 9.65 -11.53 -3.05
C ILE A 101 9.68 -12.77 -2.17
N ASN A 102 10.57 -12.73 -1.18
CA ASN A 102 10.62 -13.80 -0.20
C ASN A 102 9.30 -13.93 0.55
N ASN A 103 8.81 -15.16 0.68
CA ASN A 103 7.60 -15.49 1.41
C ASN A 103 6.33 -14.80 0.86
N LEU A 104 6.27 -14.54 -0.46
CA LEU A 104 5.09 -13.92 -1.09
C LEU A 104 3.81 -14.68 -0.73
N LYS A 105 3.81 -16.00 -0.94
CA LYS A 105 2.65 -16.85 -0.67
C LYS A 105 2.26 -16.83 0.81
N GLU A 106 3.21 -17.03 1.71
CA GLU A 106 2.95 -17.04 3.16
C GLU A 106 2.35 -15.72 3.65
N ARG A 107 2.90 -14.58 3.18
CA ARG A 107 2.37 -13.25 3.51
C ARG A 107 0.96 -13.04 2.95
N PHE A 108 0.73 -13.49 1.74
CA PHE A 108 -0.56 -13.40 1.08
C PHE A 108 -1.61 -14.25 1.82
N ASP A 109 -1.31 -15.51 2.10
CA ASP A 109 -2.19 -16.44 2.81
C ASP A 109 -2.52 -15.92 4.22
N SER A 110 -1.52 -15.42 4.96
CA SER A 110 -1.72 -14.82 6.29
C SER A 110 -2.69 -13.63 6.26
N VAL A 111 -2.61 -12.79 5.21
CA VAL A 111 -3.56 -11.68 5.03
C VAL A 111 -4.95 -12.19 4.67
N LEU A 112 -5.05 -13.21 3.82
CA LEU A 112 -6.36 -13.83 3.48
C LEU A 112 -7.04 -14.39 4.73
N GLU A 113 -6.35 -15.19 5.52
CA GLU A 113 -6.87 -15.75 6.78
C GLU A 113 -7.37 -14.63 7.71
N TYR A 114 -6.60 -13.55 7.83
CA TYR A 114 -7.02 -12.40 8.64
C TYR A 114 -8.27 -11.71 8.08
N LEU A 115 -8.32 -11.50 6.76
CA LEU A 115 -9.49 -10.90 6.08
C LEU A 115 -10.74 -11.79 6.22
N GLU A 116 -10.59 -13.10 6.12
CA GLU A 116 -11.69 -14.04 6.31
C GLU A 116 -12.24 -14.02 7.74
N ALA A 117 -11.33 -13.93 8.74
CA ALA A 117 -11.71 -13.92 10.14
C ALA A 117 -12.25 -12.57 10.62
N LYS A 118 -11.66 -11.45 10.19
CA LYS A 118 -11.92 -10.11 10.73
C LYS A 118 -12.68 -9.19 9.79
N LYS A 119 -12.75 -9.51 8.48
CA LYS A 119 -13.38 -8.71 7.44
C LYS A 119 -12.78 -7.31 7.21
N VAL A 120 -11.62 -7.04 7.79
CA VAL A 120 -10.89 -5.77 7.68
C VAL A 120 -9.40 -6.05 7.49
N PHE A 121 -8.66 -5.08 6.96
CA PHE A 121 -7.21 -5.18 6.90
C PHE A 121 -6.56 -5.19 8.29
N PRO A 122 -5.46 -5.93 8.50
CA PRO A 122 -4.70 -5.90 9.75
C PRO A 122 -4.12 -4.52 10.07
N LYS A 123 -3.76 -3.77 9.02
CA LYS A 123 -3.37 -2.34 9.06
C LYS A 123 -3.86 -1.67 7.80
N PRO A 124 -4.29 -0.40 7.83
CA PRO A 124 -4.70 0.31 6.62
C PRO A 124 -3.57 0.40 5.60
N PRO A 125 -3.77 0.02 4.32
CA PRO A 125 -2.81 0.35 3.27
C PRO A 125 -2.62 1.85 3.13
N ILE A 126 -1.43 2.27 2.65
CA ILE A 126 -1.08 3.67 2.43
C ILE A 126 -1.04 3.94 0.94
N LEU A 127 -1.89 4.86 0.51
CA LEU A 127 -2.16 5.20 -0.88
C LEU A 127 -1.80 6.66 -1.16
N LEU A 128 -1.43 6.95 -2.40
CA LEU A 128 -1.26 8.31 -2.92
C LEU A 128 -2.20 8.49 -4.11
N LEU A 129 -3.08 9.48 -4.04
CA LEU A 129 -3.95 9.87 -5.15
C LEU A 129 -3.31 11.01 -5.94
N GLU A 130 -3.02 10.75 -7.21
CA GLU A 130 -2.53 11.74 -8.17
C GLU A 130 -3.61 11.99 -9.24
N LYS A 131 -4.02 13.26 -9.40
CA LYS A 131 -5.18 13.69 -10.19
C LYS A 131 -5.29 13.07 -11.58
N ASP A 132 -4.17 13.02 -12.31
CA ASP A 132 -4.16 12.58 -13.72
C ASP A 132 -3.61 11.15 -13.87
N LYS A 133 -3.26 10.48 -12.77
CA LYS A 133 -2.58 9.19 -12.80
C LYS A 133 -3.40 8.08 -12.12
N GLY A 134 -4.25 8.45 -11.17
CA GLY A 134 -4.98 7.51 -10.31
C GLY A 134 -4.24 7.17 -9.02
N ILE A 135 -4.60 6.07 -8.40
CA ILE A 135 -4.07 5.65 -7.11
C ILE A 135 -2.77 4.87 -7.27
N THR A 136 -1.76 5.29 -6.50
CA THR A 136 -0.48 4.60 -6.31
C THR A 136 -0.46 3.96 -4.92
N VAL A 137 0.06 2.75 -4.79
CA VAL A 137 0.24 2.09 -3.49
C VAL A 137 1.63 2.40 -2.94
N LEU A 138 1.70 3.02 -1.78
CA LEU A 138 2.96 3.31 -1.10
C LEU A 138 3.36 2.18 -0.14
N ASP A 139 2.36 1.61 0.55
CA ASP A 139 2.52 0.43 1.39
C ASP A 139 1.23 -0.40 1.43
N GLY A 140 1.37 -1.72 1.52
CA GLY A 140 0.23 -2.64 1.65
C GLY A 140 -0.12 -3.44 0.41
N ASN A 141 0.78 -3.59 -0.55
CA ASN A 141 0.58 -4.38 -1.78
C ASN A 141 0.00 -5.77 -1.50
N HIS A 142 0.57 -6.52 -0.53
CA HIS A 142 0.08 -7.85 -0.17
C HIS A 142 -1.35 -7.82 0.36
N ARG A 143 -1.70 -6.77 1.15
CA ARG A 143 -3.04 -6.61 1.71
C ARG A 143 -4.08 -6.36 0.63
N ILE A 144 -3.77 -5.43 -0.28
CA ILE A 144 -4.66 -5.10 -1.40
C ILE A 144 -4.79 -6.29 -2.35
N SER A 145 -3.69 -6.94 -2.73
CA SER A 145 -3.72 -8.11 -3.61
C SER A 145 -4.53 -9.27 -3.02
N ALA A 146 -4.36 -9.57 -1.72
CA ALA A 146 -5.15 -10.60 -1.05
C ALA A 146 -6.64 -10.24 -1.00
N PHE A 147 -6.96 -8.95 -0.78
CA PHE A 147 -8.34 -8.47 -0.80
C PHE A 147 -8.98 -8.60 -2.18
N LEU A 148 -8.29 -8.20 -3.25
CA LEU A 148 -8.75 -8.35 -4.62
C LEU A 148 -9.01 -9.82 -4.99
N TYR A 149 -8.13 -10.71 -4.55
CA TYR A 149 -8.34 -12.14 -4.70
C TYR A 149 -9.58 -12.63 -3.96
N SER A 150 -9.74 -12.27 -2.70
CA SER A 150 -10.93 -12.60 -1.89
C SER A 150 -12.22 -12.14 -2.56
N LEU A 151 -12.23 -10.90 -3.10
CA LEU A 151 -13.37 -10.40 -3.87
C LEU A 151 -13.65 -11.27 -5.10
N SER A 152 -12.63 -11.66 -5.84
CA SER A 152 -12.80 -12.50 -7.03
C SER A 152 -13.39 -13.88 -6.70
N GLN A 153 -13.00 -14.47 -5.56
CA GLN A 153 -13.60 -15.71 -5.07
C GLN A 153 -15.07 -15.52 -4.69
N ASN A 154 -15.40 -14.46 -3.97
CA ASN A 154 -16.78 -14.12 -3.63
C ASN A 154 -17.67 -13.96 -4.88
N TYR A 155 -17.15 -13.34 -5.95
CA TYR A 155 -17.86 -13.24 -7.22
C TYR A 155 -18.13 -14.60 -7.86
N ARG A 156 -17.15 -15.51 -7.85
CA ARG A 156 -17.31 -16.89 -8.33
C ARG A 156 -18.33 -17.64 -7.50
N ASP A 157 -18.23 -17.57 -6.18
CA ASP A 157 -19.13 -18.27 -5.27
C ASP A 157 -20.58 -17.78 -5.41
N LYS A 158 -20.79 -16.48 -5.66
CA LYS A 158 -22.10 -15.95 -6.00
C LYS A 158 -22.61 -16.51 -7.32
N LYS A 159 -21.76 -16.51 -8.36
CA LYS A 159 -22.13 -17.05 -9.68
C LYS A 159 -22.48 -18.53 -9.62
N ASP A 160 -21.79 -19.29 -8.77
CA ASP A 160 -21.99 -20.72 -8.54
C ASP A 160 -23.16 -21.02 -7.57
N GLY A 161 -23.85 -19.99 -7.07
CA GLY A 161 -24.98 -20.13 -6.15
C GLY A 161 -24.61 -20.56 -4.73
N LYS A 162 -23.33 -20.43 -4.34
CA LYS A 162 -22.85 -20.78 -2.99
C LYS A 162 -23.13 -19.69 -1.97
N ILE A 163 -23.26 -18.45 -2.42
CA ILE A 163 -23.63 -17.29 -1.62
C ILE A 163 -24.69 -16.44 -2.35
N ASP A 164 -25.65 -15.91 -1.61
CA ASP A 164 -26.77 -15.13 -2.18
C ASP A 164 -26.38 -13.69 -2.48
N THR A 165 -25.52 -13.09 -1.63
CA THR A 165 -25.13 -11.68 -1.72
C THR A 165 -23.62 -11.52 -1.67
N LEU A 166 -23.10 -10.55 -2.45
CA LEU A 166 -21.70 -10.16 -2.33
C LEU A 166 -21.52 -9.35 -1.05
N PRO A 167 -20.57 -9.71 -0.18
CA PRO A 167 -20.23 -8.87 0.96
C PRO A 167 -19.68 -7.54 0.45
N MET A 168 -20.33 -6.42 0.83
CA MET A 168 -19.76 -5.09 0.61
C MET A 168 -18.66 -4.86 1.64
N LEU A 169 -17.42 -5.07 1.22
CA LEU A 169 -16.26 -4.97 2.09
C LEU A 169 -15.59 -3.62 1.91
N LYS A 170 -16.09 -2.59 2.60
CA LYS A 170 -15.33 -1.38 2.79
C LYS A 170 -14.11 -1.67 3.66
N GLN A 171 -13.00 -1.09 3.30
CA GLN A 171 -11.73 -1.22 4.02
C GLN A 171 -11.22 0.16 4.40
N ARG A 172 -10.44 0.24 5.48
CA ARG A 172 -9.76 1.47 5.86
C ARG A 172 -8.45 1.62 5.10
N TYR A 173 -8.19 2.85 4.61
CA TYR A 173 -6.98 3.25 3.92
C TYR A 173 -6.48 4.58 4.45
N TRP A 174 -5.18 4.77 4.46
CA TRP A 174 -4.58 6.09 4.46
C TRP A 174 -4.48 6.57 3.01
N ILE A 175 -5.00 7.76 2.72
CA ILE A 175 -4.90 8.38 1.39
C ILE A 175 -4.21 9.73 1.49
N GLY A 176 -3.14 9.89 0.72
CA GLY A 176 -2.41 11.14 0.57
C GLY A 176 -2.81 11.85 -0.72
N ILE A 177 -3.01 13.15 -0.65
CA ILE A 177 -3.34 14.00 -1.80
C ILE A 177 -2.40 15.20 -1.78
N ASN A 178 -1.72 15.49 -2.91
CA ASN A 178 -0.87 16.67 -3.01
C ASN A 178 -1.74 17.94 -3.09
N ARG A 179 -1.44 18.94 -2.24
CA ARG A 179 -2.15 20.22 -2.20
C ARG A 179 -2.08 21.00 -3.51
N GLU A 180 -1.01 20.85 -4.27
CA GLU A 180 -0.80 21.52 -5.54
C GLU A 180 -1.70 20.97 -6.66
N ASN A 181 -2.34 19.82 -6.43
CA ASN A 181 -3.24 19.14 -7.37
C ASN A 181 -4.74 19.37 -7.05
N LYS A 182 -5.05 20.34 -6.18
CA LYS A 182 -6.44 20.71 -5.86
C LYS A 182 -7.02 21.72 -6.81
#